data_1a364230a82b2d8b7cd21f026f9da37a
#
_entry.id   1a364230a82b2d8b7cd21f026f9da37a
#
_cell.length_a   1.000
_cell.length_b   1.000
_cell.length_c   1.000
_cell.angle_alpha   90.00
_cell.angle_beta   90.00
_cell.angle_gamma   90.00
#
_symmetry.space_group_name_H-M   'P 1'
#
loop_
_entity.id
_entity.type
_entity.pdbx_description
1 polymer ?
#
loop_
_entity_poly.entity_id
_entity_poly.type
_entity_poly.pdbx_seq_one_letter_code
_entity_poly.pdbx_strand_id
1 'polypeptide(L)'
;MSEPKTIYDKIWESHLAYEDEGDCLLYIDRHLIHEVTSPQAFEGLRMSNRTVRRPQNALAVADHNIPTTDRALGIGDEESEIQIQTLEDNCKEFGIEYIKTSDKRQGIVHIIGPEQGFTLPGLTIVCGDSHTSTHGAFVALAHGIG
;
A
#
# COMPACT_ATOMS: atom_id res chain seq x y z
N MET A 1 15.89 -24.71 -25.18
CA MET A 1 14.59 -24.05 -24.90
C MET A 1 14.47 -23.94 -23.42
N SER A 2 14.17 -22.75 -22.89
CA SER A 2 13.93 -22.56 -21.44
C SER A 2 12.68 -23.33 -21.01
N GLU A 3 12.68 -23.90 -19.81
CA GLU A 3 11.49 -24.53 -19.25
C GLU A 3 10.30 -23.55 -19.22
N PRO A 4 9.07 -24.06 -19.45
CA PRO A 4 7.86 -23.23 -19.32
C PRO A 4 7.73 -22.71 -17.89
N LYS A 5 7.43 -21.42 -17.74
CA LYS A 5 7.27 -20.75 -16.44
C LYS A 5 5.86 -20.18 -16.32
N THR A 6 5.30 -20.28 -15.12
CA THR A 6 4.04 -19.61 -14.79
C THR A 6 4.26 -18.10 -14.72
N ILE A 7 3.16 -17.32 -14.68
CA ILE A 7 3.25 -15.87 -14.47
C ILE A 7 3.84 -15.53 -13.09
N TYR A 8 3.53 -16.36 -12.10
CA TYR A 8 4.11 -16.23 -10.76
C TYR A 8 5.64 -16.36 -10.81
N ASP A 9 6.16 -17.43 -11.43
CA ASP A 9 7.60 -17.66 -11.51
C ASP A 9 8.31 -16.49 -12.20
N LYS A 10 7.69 -15.95 -13.26
CA LYS A 10 8.28 -14.82 -14.01
C LYS A 10 8.37 -13.54 -13.16
N ILE A 11 7.31 -13.23 -12.40
CA ILE A 11 7.31 -12.04 -11.53
C ILE A 11 8.28 -12.27 -10.37
N TRP A 12 8.22 -13.44 -9.73
CA TRP A 12 9.10 -13.81 -8.63
C TRP A 12 10.57 -13.65 -8.99
N GLU A 13 11.02 -14.32 -10.04
CA GLU A 13 12.40 -14.32 -10.48
C GLU A 13 12.91 -12.90 -10.86
N SER A 14 12.04 -12.09 -11.46
CA SER A 14 12.41 -10.71 -11.82
C SER A 14 12.56 -9.78 -10.62
N HIS A 15 12.00 -10.16 -9.46
CA HIS A 15 12.05 -9.37 -8.22
C HIS A 15 12.90 -10.02 -7.11
N LEU A 16 13.42 -11.21 -7.35
CA LEU A 16 14.31 -11.88 -6.40
C LEU A 16 15.64 -11.14 -6.33
N ALA A 17 15.89 -10.46 -5.21
CA ALA A 17 17.10 -9.69 -4.97
C ALA A 17 18.21 -10.54 -4.31
N TYR A 18 17.82 -11.51 -3.49
CA TYR A 18 18.76 -12.39 -2.77
C TYR A 18 18.03 -13.65 -2.31
N GLU A 19 18.73 -14.77 -2.28
CA GLU A 19 18.28 -16.06 -1.77
C GLU A 19 19.40 -16.73 -0.99
N ASP A 20 19.09 -17.23 0.21
CA ASP A 20 20.03 -17.96 1.06
C ASP A 20 19.26 -18.99 1.90
N GLU A 21 19.69 -20.24 1.85
CA GLU A 21 19.13 -21.38 2.60
C GLU A 21 17.59 -21.51 2.56
N GLY A 22 16.96 -21.04 1.47
CA GLY A 22 15.50 -21.06 1.29
C GLY A 22 14.79 -19.75 1.71
N ASP A 23 15.50 -18.82 2.33
CA ASP A 23 15.00 -17.47 2.57
C ASP A 23 15.21 -16.59 1.35
N CYS A 24 14.15 -15.88 0.95
CA CYS A 24 14.17 -15.03 -0.24
C CYS A 24 13.92 -13.57 0.12
N LEU A 25 14.75 -12.68 -0.40
CA LEU A 25 14.53 -11.24 -0.36
C LEU A 25 13.96 -10.77 -1.68
N LEU A 26 12.71 -10.33 -1.67
CA LEU A 26 12.06 -9.77 -2.85
C LEU A 26 12.11 -8.25 -2.85
N TYR A 27 12.37 -7.67 -4.01
CA TYR A 27 12.16 -6.24 -4.23
C TYR A 27 10.66 -5.95 -4.35
N ILE A 28 10.18 -4.93 -3.63
CA ILE A 28 8.79 -4.48 -3.68
C ILE A 28 8.68 -3.19 -4.47
N ASP A 29 7.88 -3.21 -5.54
CA ASP A 29 7.69 -2.06 -6.43
C ASP A 29 6.76 -1.01 -5.84
N ARG A 30 5.67 -1.43 -5.21
CA ARG A 30 4.63 -0.54 -4.70
C ARG A 30 4.16 -0.92 -3.30
N HIS A 31 3.91 0.10 -2.51
CA HIS A 31 3.31 -0.02 -1.19
C HIS A 31 2.04 0.83 -1.12
N LEU A 32 0.89 0.19 -0.95
CA LEU A 32 -0.38 0.85 -0.68
C LEU A 32 -0.56 0.97 0.83
N ILE A 33 -1.03 2.12 1.29
CA ILE A 33 -1.10 2.43 2.72
C ILE A 33 -2.49 2.96 3.04
N HIS A 34 -3.06 2.50 4.15
CA HIS A 34 -4.32 3.00 4.69
C HIS A 34 -4.22 3.31 6.20
N GLU A 35 -5.28 3.89 6.79
CA GLU A 35 -5.24 4.47 8.12
C GLU A 35 -5.21 3.47 9.27
N VAL A 36 -5.71 2.23 9.08
CA VAL A 36 -5.92 1.30 10.19
C VAL A 36 -4.63 0.66 10.68
N THR A 37 -3.77 0.16 9.77
CA THR A 37 -2.56 -0.60 10.12
C THR A 37 -1.28 0.22 10.07
N SER A 38 -1.28 1.36 9.39
CA SER A 38 -0.07 2.15 9.15
C SER A 38 0.51 2.88 10.39
N PRO A 39 -0.26 3.26 11.42
CA PRO A 39 0.30 4.00 12.55
C PRO A 39 1.47 3.31 13.23
N GLN A 40 1.38 1.99 13.45
CA GLN A 40 2.43 1.19 14.08
C GLN A 40 3.69 1.11 13.22
N ALA A 41 3.52 1.01 11.90
CA ALA A 41 4.65 0.97 10.97
C ALA A 41 5.43 2.30 10.98
N PHE A 42 4.75 3.43 10.94
CA PHE A 42 5.39 4.75 11.03
C PHE A 42 6.06 4.98 12.39
N GLU A 43 5.43 4.54 13.48
CA GLU A 43 6.06 4.61 14.81
C GLU A 43 7.32 3.76 14.88
N GLY A 44 7.31 2.56 14.31
CA GLY A 44 8.50 1.71 14.20
C GLY A 44 9.64 2.39 13.44
N LEU A 45 9.34 3.14 12.37
CA LEU A 45 10.35 3.93 11.66
C LEU A 45 10.95 5.03 12.54
N ARG A 46 10.12 5.79 13.29
CA ARG A 46 10.58 6.82 14.22
C ARG A 46 11.49 6.23 15.30
N MET A 47 11.03 5.18 15.97
CA MET A 47 11.79 4.51 17.04
C MET A 47 13.14 3.98 16.55
N SER A 48 13.21 3.55 15.29
CA SER A 48 14.43 3.05 14.66
C SER A 48 15.30 4.14 14.04
N ASN A 49 14.86 5.40 14.13
CA ASN A 49 15.50 6.56 13.46
C ASN A 49 15.69 6.30 11.94
N ARG A 50 14.66 5.77 11.29
CA ARG A 50 14.63 5.47 9.86
C ARG A 50 13.61 6.33 9.13
N THR A 51 13.89 6.59 7.88
CA THR A 51 12.96 7.23 6.94
C THR A 51 12.42 6.23 5.93
N VAL A 52 11.37 6.59 5.20
CA VAL A 52 10.89 5.80 4.06
C VAL A 52 11.91 5.92 2.92
N ARG A 53 12.44 4.78 2.48
CA ARG A 53 13.51 4.74 1.48
C ARG A 53 13.09 5.28 0.12
N ARG A 54 11.85 4.99 -0.30
CA ARG A 54 11.29 5.38 -1.61
C ARG A 54 9.85 5.83 -1.45
N PRO A 55 9.61 7.03 -0.92
CA PRO A 55 8.25 7.53 -0.69
C PRO A 55 7.43 7.62 -1.98
N GLN A 56 8.06 7.86 -3.13
CA GLN A 56 7.41 7.88 -4.44
C GLN A 56 6.84 6.53 -4.89
N ASN A 57 7.26 5.43 -4.25
CA ASN A 57 6.75 4.08 -4.51
C ASN A 57 5.61 3.69 -3.53
N ALA A 58 5.22 4.60 -2.65
CA ALA A 58 4.12 4.45 -1.73
C ALA A 58 2.97 5.40 -2.08
N LEU A 59 1.74 4.94 -1.92
CA LEU A 59 0.52 5.75 -2.10
C LEU A 59 -0.41 5.47 -0.94
N ALA A 60 -0.88 6.51 -0.30
CA ALA A 60 -1.75 6.41 0.86
C ALA A 60 -3.15 6.97 0.57
N VAL A 61 -4.16 6.31 1.14
CA VAL A 61 -5.55 6.76 1.13
C VAL A 61 -6.23 6.26 2.40
N ALA A 62 -7.14 7.03 2.96
CA ALA A 62 -8.05 6.54 3.98
C ALA A 62 -9.29 5.94 3.30
N ASP A 63 -9.65 4.71 3.63
CA ASP A 63 -10.79 4.02 3.02
C ASP A 63 -11.61 3.14 3.98
N HIS A 64 -11.04 2.71 5.09
CA HIS A 64 -11.72 1.88 6.08
C HIS A 64 -12.65 2.70 7.01
N ASN A 65 -12.20 3.86 7.43
CA ASN A 65 -12.91 4.74 8.37
C ASN A 65 -13.66 5.89 7.67
N ILE A 66 -13.84 5.80 6.37
CA ILE A 66 -14.57 6.81 5.60
C ILE A 66 -16.05 6.45 5.57
N PRO A 67 -16.95 7.34 6.06
CA PRO A 67 -18.38 7.10 6.00
C PRO A 67 -18.88 7.08 4.55
N THR A 68 -19.88 6.24 4.29
CA THR A 68 -20.57 6.16 2.99
C THR A 68 -21.70 7.20 2.86
N THR A 69 -21.89 8.04 3.88
CA THR A 69 -22.81 9.17 3.88
C THR A 69 -22.26 10.38 3.14
N ASP A 70 -23.03 11.46 3.10
CA ASP A 70 -22.56 12.70 2.49
C ASP A 70 -21.28 13.20 3.20
N ARG A 71 -20.20 13.31 2.45
CA ARG A 71 -18.88 13.74 2.94
C ARG A 71 -18.86 15.16 3.49
N ALA A 72 -19.83 16.00 3.08
CA ALA A 72 -19.99 17.34 3.63
C ALA A 72 -20.37 17.36 5.13
N LEU A 73 -20.87 16.22 5.63
CA LEU A 73 -21.20 16.06 7.06
C LEU A 73 -19.96 15.76 7.93
N GLY A 74 -18.80 15.55 7.30
CA GLY A 74 -17.57 15.17 8.02
C GLY A 74 -17.60 13.73 8.55
N ILE A 75 -16.66 13.42 9.40
CA ILE A 75 -16.50 12.11 10.06
C ILE A 75 -17.10 12.24 11.45
N GLY A 76 -18.22 11.54 11.70
CA GLY A 76 -18.95 11.67 12.97
C GLY A 76 -18.35 10.82 14.11
N ASP A 77 -17.39 9.95 13.83
CA ASP A 77 -16.71 9.11 14.80
C ASP A 77 -15.32 9.67 15.10
N GLU A 78 -15.07 10.04 16.36
CA GLU A 78 -13.83 10.70 16.79
C GLU A 78 -12.59 9.79 16.57
N GLU A 79 -12.71 8.50 16.82
CA GLU A 79 -11.60 7.55 16.64
C GLU A 79 -11.22 7.43 15.16
N SER A 80 -12.20 7.33 14.27
CA SER A 80 -12.01 7.34 12.83
C SER A 80 -11.34 8.62 12.34
N GLU A 81 -11.75 9.77 12.84
CA GLU A 81 -11.15 11.07 12.51
C GLU A 81 -9.67 11.13 12.93
N ILE A 82 -9.36 10.68 14.15
CA ILE A 82 -7.98 10.61 14.66
C ILE A 82 -7.12 9.72 13.77
N GLN A 83 -7.60 8.54 13.38
CA GLN A 83 -6.84 7.62 12.51
C GLN A 83 -6.56 8.22 11.14
N ILE A 84 -7.53 8.86 10.53
CA ILE A 84 -7.38 9.54 9.23
C ILE A 84 -6.39 10.69 9.33
N GLN A 85 -6.50 11.53 10.37
CA GLN A 85 -5.57 12.65 10.60
C GLN A 85 -4.15 12.12 10.83
N THR A 86 -4.01 11.06 11.62
CA THR A 86 -2.71 10.40 11.87
C THR A 86 -2.07 9.92 10.57
N LEU A 87 -2.84 9.32 9.65
CA LEU A 87 -2.33 8.92 8.34
C LEU A 87 -1.85 10.13 7.53
N GLU A 88 -2.63 11.21 7.47
CA GLU A 88 -2.26 12.43 6.75
C GLU A 88 -0.96 13.03 7.30
N ASP A 89 -0.82 13.13 8.63
CA ASP A 89 0.37 13.68 9.28
C ASP A 89 1.60 12.79 9.04
N ASN A 90 1.45 11.47 9.14
CA ASN A 90 2.50 10.52 8.82
C ASN A 90 2.96 10.64 7.37
N CYS A 91 2.04 10.69 6.43
CA CYS A 91 2.37 10.85 5.01
C CYS A 91 3.12 12.15 4.73
N LYS A 92 2.71 13.24 5.37
CA LYS A 92 3.40 14.53 5.28
C LYS A 92 4.81 14.48 5.83
N GLU A 93 5.00 13.84 7.00
CA GLU A 93 6.30 13.70 7.65
C GLU A 93 7.26 12.87 6.78
N PHE A 94 6.80 11.75 6.25
CA PHE A 94 7.63 10.81 5.49
C PHE A 94 7.66 11.07 3.97
N GLY A 95 7.00 12.12 3.49
CA GLY A 95 7.01 12.54 2.10
C GLY A 95 6.24 11.60 1.16
N ILE A 96 5.21 10.91 1.65
CA ILE A 96 4.37 9.98 0.89
C ILE A 96 3.17 10.73 0.31
N GLU A 97 2.81 10.43 -0.95
CA GLU A 97 1.59 10.95 -1.54
C GLU A 97 0.36 10.40 -0.78
N TYR A 98 -0.48 11.32 -0.30
CA TYR A 98 -1.74 11.00 0.35
C TYR A 98 -2.91 11.56 -0.46
N ILE A 99 -3.82 10.68 -0.87
CA ILE A 99 -5.08 11.05 -1.51
C ILE A 99 -6.08 11.44 -0.42
N LYS A 100 -6.32 12.74 -0.29
CA LYS A 100 -7.21 13.30 0.73
C LYS A 100 -8.65 12.84 0.55
N THR A 101 -9.42 12.86 1.63
CA THR A 101 -10.85 12.52 1.61
C THR A 101 -11.68 13.42 0.68
N SER A 102 -11.23 14.66 0.45
CA SER A 102 -11.83 15.62 -0.47
C SER A 102 -11.35 15.50 -1.93
N ASP A 103 -10.32 14.69 -2.19
CA ASP A 103 -9.80 14.47 -3.56
C ASP A 103 -10.78 13.59 -4.34
N LYS A 104 -11.03 13.96 -5.61
CA LYS A 104 -11.88 13.17 -6.52
C LYS A 104 -11.38 11.75 -6.79
N ARG A 105 -10.08 11.48 -6.55
CA ARG A 105 -9.44 10.17 -6.69
C ARG A 105 -9.66 9.28 -5.47
N GLN A 106 -10.18 9.83 -4.35
CA GLN A 106 -10.36 9.06 -3.14
C GLN A 106 -11.35 7.91 -3.36
N GLY A 107 -10.97 6.73 -2.92
CA GLY A 107 -11.73 5.49 -3.03
C GLY A 107 -11.04 4.35 -2.28
N ILE A 108 -11.51 3.15 -2.49
CA ILE A 108 -10.94 1.94 -1.89
C ILE A 108 -9.50 1.75 -2.34
N VAL A 109 -8.58 1.47 -1.41
CA VAL A 109 -7.14 1.38 -1.64
C VAL A 109 -6.77 0.45 -2.80
N HIS A 110 -7.44 -0.70 -2.91
CA HIS A 110 -7.17 -1.68 -3.98
C HIS A 110 -7.82 -1.33 -5.32
N ILE A 111 -8.68 -0.32 -5.37
CA ILE A 111 -9.30 0.19 -6.60
C ILE A 111 -8.52 1.39 -7.14
N ILE A 112 -8.14 2.32 -6.28
CA ILE A 112 -7.40 3.51 -6.72
C ILE A 112 -6.03 3.16 -7.31
N GLY A 113 -5.35 2.14 -6.78
CA GLY A 113 -4.06 1.70 -7.30
C GLY A 113 -4.07 1.45 -8.81
N PRO A 114 -4.89 0.53 -9.31
CA PRO A 114 -5.01 0.28 -10.75
C PRO A 114 -5.67 1.44 -11.52
N GLU A 115 -6.70 2.11 -10.99
CA GLU A 115 -7.36 3.21 -11.67
C GLU A 115 -6.46 4.43 -11.90
N GLN A 116 -5.52 4.69 -10.98
CA GLN A 116 -4.53 5.76 -11.13
C GLN A 116 -3.25 5.32 -11.87
N GLY A 117 -3.17 4.05 -12.30
CA GLY A 117 -1.98 3.51 -12.94
C GLY A 117 -0.78 3.38 -11.98
N PHE A 118 -1.03 3.40 -10.67
CA PHE A 118 0.01 3.24 -9.67
C PHE A 118 0.42 1.77 -9.51
N THR A 119 -0.54 0.85 -9.53
CA THR A 119 -0.31 -0.58 -9.53
C THR A 119 -0.56 -1.15 -10.93
N LEU A 120 0.42 -1.87 -11.47
CA LEU A 120 0.43 -2.33 -12.86
C LEU A 120 0.73 -3.84 -12.93
N PRO A 121 0.39 -4.50 -14.05
CA PRO A 121 0.80 -5.89 -14.30
C PRO A 121 2.31 -6.10 -14.16
N GLY A 122 2.70 -7.24 -13.61
CA GLY A 122 4.09 -7.61 -13.44
C GLY A 122 4.81 -7.01 -12.23
N LEU A 123 4.15 -6.15 -11.46
CA LEU A 123 4.72 -5.55 -10.25
C LEU A 123 4.54 -6.44 -9.01
N THR A 124 5.40 -6.21 -8.02
CA THR A 124 5.21 -6.67 -6.64
C THR A 124 4.58 -5.56 -5.80
N ILE A 125 3.55 -5.91 -5.03
CA ILE A 125 2.74 -4.94 -4.27
C ILE A 125 2.56 -5.44 -2.85
N VAL A 126 2.68 -4.55 -1.86
CA VAL A 126 2.32 -4.84 -0.47
C VAL A 126 1.34 -3.79 0.06
N CYS A 127 0.51 -4.22 1.01
CA CYS A 127 -0.40 -3.36 1.76
C CYS A 127 -0.69 -4.00 3.12
N GLY A 128 -0.94 -3.23 4.14
CA GLY A 128 -1.38 -3.71 5.45
C GLY A 128 -2.85 -4.13 5.48
N ASP A 129 -3.37 -4.69 4.41
CA ASP A 129 -4.76 -5.11 4.21
C ASP A 129 -4.84 -6.56 3.74
N SER A 130 -5.83 -7.31 4.27
CA SER A 130 -6.02 -8.74 3.96
C SER A 130 -6.47 -9.02 2.52
N HIS A 131 -7.00 -8.03 1.82
CA HIS A 131 -7.49 -8.16 0.45
C HIS A 131 -6.46 -7.80 -0.62
N THR A 132 -5.20 -7.54 -0.23
CA THR A 132 -4.13 -7.11 -1.14
C THR A 132 -3.90 -8.06 -2.31
N SER A 133 -4.07 -9.37 -2.10
CA SER A 133 -3.91 -10.38 -3.16
C SER A 133 -4.88 -10.21 -4.34
N THR A 134 -5.93 -9.38 -4.21
CA THR A 134 -6.86 -9.05 -5.31
C THR A 134 -6.15 -8.44 -6.51
N HIS A 135 -4.99 -7.79 -6.31
CA HIS A 135 -4.17 -7.27 -7.42
C HIS A 135 -3.63 -8.37 -8.35
N GLY A 136 -3.70 -9.63 -7.93
CA GLY A 136 -3.44 -10.78 -8.80
C GLY A 136 -4.35 -10.84 -10.03
N ALA A 137 -5.57 -10.29 -9.95
CA ALA A 137 -6.48 -10.15 -11.09
C ALA A 137 -5.89 -9.25 -12.21
N PHE A 138 -4.95 -8.38 -11.86
CA PHE A 138 -4.21 -7.50 -12.78
C PHE A 138 -2.81 -8.03 -13.09
N VAL A 139 -2.54 -9.32 -12.80
CA VAL A 139 -1.23 -9.92 -13.04
C VAL A 139 -0.11 -9.27 -12.21
N ALA A 140 -0.40 -8.85 -11.00
CA ALA A 140 0.59 -8.41 -10.02
C ALA A 140 0.82 -9.48 -8.95
N LEU A 141 2.02 -9.56 -8.40
CA LEU A 141 2.31 -10.39 -7.22
C LEU A 141 2.11 -9.52 -5.97
N ALA A 142 1.01 -9.74 -5.27
CA ALA A 142 0.57 -8.86 -4.21
C ALA A 142 0.34 -9.61 -2.89
N HIS A 143 0.86 -9.05 -1.80
CA HIS A 143 0.80 -9.65 -0.48
C HIS A 143 0.23 -8.68 0.55
N GLY A 144 -0.73 -9.18 1.36
CA GLY A 144 -1.12 -8.54 2.61
C GLY A 144 -0.01 -8.72 3.64
N ILE A 145 0.43 -7.61 4.24
CA ILE A 145 1.42 -7.57 5.32
C ILE A 145 0.79 -6.88 6.53
N GLY A 146 0.98 -7.41 7.70
CA GLY A 146 0.49 -6.83 8.96
C GLY A 146 1.55 -6.09 9.72
#